data_05caa060401e6efb00a89d9aa0ff934a
#
_entry.id   05caa060401e6efb00a89d9aa0ff934a
#
_cell.length_a   1.000
_cell.length_b   1.000
_cell.length_c   1.000
_cell.angle_alpha   90.00
_cell.angle_beta   90.00
_cell.angle_gamma   90.00
#
_symmetry.space_group_name_H-M   'P 1'
#
loop_
_entity.id
_entity.type
_entity.pdbx_description
1 polymer ?
#
loop_
_entity_poly.entity_id
_entity_poly.type
_entity_poly.pdbx_seq_one_letter_code
_entity_poly.pdbx_strand_id
1 'polypeptide(L)'
;ASFGIGMSDMPEEWGRRYSEWLGGIKDIGVREFAGAQIVRELTGRDVKVVLDPTMLQTAKWWSEIEERPIIPGIDLEGPFCLKYVLGDDTASAKIAERCGRDGLGLVDLTDIHLPVGPAEFVWLIHHSALVCTDSFHATVFSLLFHRPFVIYERQGNAGNMSSRFDTLHALFGINSNRAGKDCFRERCVDEFDWTGFERELEEKRNDSVAWLRAALASL
;
A
#
# COMPACT_ATOMS: atom_id res chain seq x y z
N ALA A 1 -7.30 -7.28 -11.44
CA ALA A 1 -7.47 -5.92 -11.95
C ALA A 1 -7.61 -4.93 -10.79
N SER A 2 -7.16 -3.71 -10.97
CA SER A 2 -7.34 -2.62 -9.99
C SER A 2 -7.97 -1.43 -10.70
N PHE A 3 -9.08 -0.92 -10.15
CA PHE A 3 -9.77 0.25 -10.67
C PHE A 3 -9.42 1.46 -9.82
N GLY A 4 -8.98 2.55 -10.45
CA GLY A 4 -8.58 3.79 -9.80
C GLY A 4 -9.71 4.80 -9.57
N ILE A 5 -10.92 4.53 -10.12
CA ILE A 5 -12.10 5.40 -10.02
C ILE A 5 -13.30 4.60 -9.54
N GLY A 6 -14.17 5.23 -8.77
CA GLY A 6 -15.47 4.67 -8.39
C GLY A 6 -16.44 4.66 -9.57
N MET A 7 -17.51 3.86 -9.47
CA MET A 7 -18.54 3.77 -10.52
C MET A 7 -19.27 5.08 -10.75
N SER A 8 -19.46 5.88 -9.71
CA SER A 8 -20.10 7.21 -9.80
C SER A 8 -19.36 8.19 -10.71
N ASP A 9 -18.06 7.98 -10.89
CA ASP A 9 -17.19 8.87 -11.65
C ASP A 9 -16.87 8.31 -13.05
N MET A 10 -17.39 7.11 -13.37
CA MET A 10 -17.13 6.45 -14.65
C MET A 10 -18.15 6.88 -15.70
N PRO A 11 -17.74 7.49 -16.83
CA PRO A 11 -18.62 7.78 -17.95
C PRO A 11 -19.31 6.52 -18.47
N GLU A 12 -20.59 6.62 -18.87
CA GLU A 12 -21.40 5.48 -19.34
C GLU A 12 -20.74 4.68 -20.48
N GLU A 13 -20.08 5.39 -21.40
CA GLU A 13 -19.34 4.76 -22.51
C GLU A 13 -18.23 3.83 -21.99
N TRP A 14 -17.48 4.26 -21.00
CA TRP A 14 -16.42 3.45 -20.38
C TRP A 14 -17.00 2.28 -19.60
N GLY A 15 -18.13 2.47 -18.91
CA GLY A 15 -18.83 1.39 -18.23
C GLY A 15 -19.20 0.25 -19.19
N ARG A 16 -19.74 0.58 -20.38
CA ARG A 16 -20.05 -0.42 -21.43
C ARG A 16 -18.80 -1.16 -21.92
N ARG A 17 -17.72 -0.44 -22.21
CA ARG A 17 -16.46 -1.05 -22.66
C ARG A 17 -15.84 -1.97 -21.59
N TYR A 18 -15.83 -1.53 -20.35
CA TYR A 18 -15.33 -2.37 -19.25
C TYR A 18 -16.19 -3.61 -19.04
N SER A 19 -17.53 -3.50 -19.15
CA SER A 19 -18.43 -4.65 -19.09
C SER A 19 -18.10 -5.69 -20.15
N GLU A 20 -17.90 -5.25 -21.40
CA GLU A 20 -17.52 -6.11 -22.52
C GLU A 20 -16.17 -6.79 -22.29
N TRP A 21 -15.12 -6.02 -21.92
CA TRP A 21 -13.78 -6.57 -21.70
C TRP A 21 -13.74 -7.54 -20.50
N LEU A 22 -14.40 -7.20 -19.41
CA LEU A 22 -14.51 -8.08 -18.25
C LEU A 22 -15.30 -9.35 -18.55
N GLY A 23 -16.32 -9.27 -19.44
CA GLY A 23 -17.08 -10.42 -19.92
C GLY A 23 -16.20 -11.44 -20.63
N GLY A 24 -15.13 -11.01 -21.31
CA GLY A 24 -14.16 -11.87 -21.99
C GLY A 24 -13.14 -12.54 -21.07
N ILE A 25 -13.05 -12.14 -19.78
CA ILE A 25 -12.12 -12.73 -18.82
C ILE A 25 -12.82 -13.86 -18.06
N LYS A 26 -12.30 -15.09 -18.14
CA LYS A 26 -12.88 -16.26 -17.49
C LYS A 26 -12.83 -16.15 -15.97
N ASP A 27 -11.65 -15.97 -15.39
CA ASP A 27 -11.42 -15.89 -13.96
C ASP A 27 -10.92 -14.50 -13.59
N ILE A 28 -11.70 -13.77 -12.80
CA ILE A 28 -11.38 -12.41 -12.37
C ILE A 28 -11.07 -12.41 -10.87
N GLY A 29 -9.86 -11.99 -10.51
CA GLY A 29 -9.48 -11.64 -9.15
C GLY A 29 -9.16 -10.15 -9.06
N VAL A 30 -9.57 -9.53 -8.00
CA VAL A 30 -9.30 -8.11 -7.71
C VAL A 30 -8.66 -7.97 -6.34
N ARG A 31 -7.91 -6.90 -6.10
CA ARG A 31 -7.23 -6.69 -4.83
C ARG A 31 -7.95 -5.73 -3.87
N GLU A 32 -9.14 -5.27 -4.24
CA GLU A 32 -9.93 -4.30 -3.48
C GLU A 32 -11.40 -4.69 -3.46
N PHE A 33 -12.09 -4.48 -2.34
CA PHE A 33 -13.53 -4.70 -2.25
C PHE A 33 -14.30 -3.78 -3.21
N ALA A 34 -13.88 -2.52 -3.35
CA ALA A 34 -14.47 -1.61 -4.32
C ALA A 34 -14.32 -2.12 -5.76
N GLY A 35 -13.19 -2.75 -6.10
CA GLY A 35 -13.00 -3.39 -7.40
C GLY A 35 -13.95 -4.56 -7.63
N ALA A 36 -14.21 -5.37 -6.61
CA ALA A 36 -15.18 -6.46 -6.69
C ALA A 36 -16.61 -5.93 -6.91
N GLN A 37 -16.97 -4.87 -6.21
CA GLN A 37 -18.27 -4.20 -6.40
C GLN A 37 -18.42 -3.67 -7.83
N ILE A 38 -17.42 -2.98 -8.38
CA ILE A 38 -17.41 -2.47 -9.75
C ILE A 38 -17.62 -3.62 -10.77
N VAL A 39 -16.89 -4.72 -10.62
CA VAL A 39 -17.06 -5.88 -11.51
C VAL A 39 -18.48 -6.43 -11.40
N ARG A 40 -19.03 -6.56 -10.20
CA ARG A 40 -20.40 -7.04 -9.98
C ARG A 40 -21.44 -6.12 -10.64
N GLU A 41 -21.30 -4.81 -10.48
CA GLU A 41 -22.22 -3.83 -11.08
C GLU A 41 -22.17 -3.83 -12.61
N LEU A 42 -20.97 -3.99 -13.19
CA LEU A 42 -20.79 -3.99 -14.64
C LEU A 42 -21.17 -5.31 -15.32
N THR A 43 -20.99 -6.44 -14.64
CA THR A 43 -21.06 -7.77 -15.28
C THR A 43 -22.05 -8.72 -14.63
N GLY A 44 -22.59 -8.39 -13.46
CA GLY A 44 -23.40 -9.29 -12.63
C GLY A 44 -22.59 -10.43 -11.97
N ARG A 45 -21.26 -10.47 -12.11
CA ARG A 45 -20.39 -11.56 -11.60
C ARG A 45 -19.84 -11.21 -10.24
N ASP A 46 -19.93 -12.15 -9.31
CA ASP A 46 -19.14 -12.11 -8.08
C ASP A 46 -17.70 -12.56 -8.37
N VAL A 47 -16.73 -11.80 -7.85
CA VAL A 47 -15.32 -12.07 -8.08
C VAL A 47 -14.56 -12.15 -6.76
N LYS A 48 -13.47 -12.91 -6.78
CA LYS A 48 -12.63 -13.10 -5.61
C LYS A 48 -11.81 -11.84 -5.33
N VAL A 49 -11.84 -11.37 -4.08
CA VAL A 49 -10.85 -10.42 -3.57
C VAL A 49 -9.64 -11.22 -3.11
N VAL A 50 -8.49 -10.94 -3.70
CA VAL A 50 -7.20 -11.57 -3.42
C VAL A 50 -6.22 -10.53 -2.90
N LEU A 51 -5.17 -10.97 -2.23
CA LEU A 51 -4.11 -10.08 -1.78
C LEU A 51 -3.43 -9.37 -2.96
N ASP A 52 -2.92 -8.18 -2.70
CA ASP A 52 -1.99 -7.54 -3.64
C ASP A 52 -0.81 -8.47 -3.92
N PRO A 53 -0.35 -8.61 -5.17
CA PRO A 53 0.75 -9.51 -5.53
C PRO A 53 2.01 -9.34 -4.67
N THR A 54 2.28 -8.13 -4.17
CA THR A 54 3.43 -7.89 -3.28
C THR A 54 3.32 -8.63 -1.95
N MET A 55 2.10 -8.90 -1.47
CA MET A 55 1.85 -9.65 -0.23
C MET A 55 1.84 -11.18 -0.43
N LEU A 56 1.91 -11.67 -1.67
CA LEU A 56 2.04 -13.09 -1.96
C LEU A 56 3.44 -13.62 -1.67
N GLN A 57 4.43 -12.73 -1.62
CA GLN A 57 5.79 -13.05 -1.21
C GLN A 57 6.00 -12.71 0.27
N THR A 58 6.97 -13.38 0.89
CA THR A 58 7.32 -13.14 2.29
C THR A 58 8.26 -11.96 2.47
N ALA A 59 8.32 -11.39 3.66
CA ALA A 59 9.34 -10.39 4.01
C ALA A 59 10.76 -10.90 3.73
N LYS A 60 11.02 -12.19 4.04
CA LYS A 60 12.31 -12.83 3.76
C LYS A 60 12.64 -12.80 2.27
N TRP A 61 11.69 -13.14 1.40
CA TRP A 61 11.92 -13.10 -0.05
C TRP A 61 12.24 -11.67 -0.53
N TRP A 62 11.52 -10.67 -0.01
CA TRP A 62 11.77 -9.28 -0.35
C TRP A 62 13.13 -8.80 0.16
N SER A 63 13.58 -9.26 1.35
CA SER A 63 14.91 -8.93 1.87
C SER A 63 16.07 -9.56 1.09
N GLU A 64 15.81 -10.59 0.27
CA GLU A 64 16.83 -11.22 -0.59
C GLU A 64 17.09 -10.42 -1.88
N ILE A 65 16.16 -9.54 -2.27
CA ILE A 65 16.26 -8.75 -3.50
C ILE A 65 16.39 -7.24 -3.26
N GLU A 66 16.35 -6.81 -1.99
CA GLU A 66 16.56 -5.41 -1.67
C GLU A 66 18.02 -4.99 -1.87
N GLU A 67 18.23 -3.71 -2.23
CA GLU A 67 19.55 -3.13 -2.40
C GLU A 67 19.66 -1.84 -1.61
N ARG A 68 20.77 -1.69 -0.87
CA ARG A 68 21.04 -0.46 -0.14
C ARG A 68 21.33 0.69 -1.10
N PRO A 69 20.57 1.79 -1.07
CA PRO A 69 20.82 2.93 -1.92
C PRO A 69 22.08 3.70 -1.51
N ILE A 70 22.73 4.33 -2.49
CA ILE A 70 23.74 5.36 -2.26
C ILE A 70 23.10 6.70 -2.58
N ILE A 71 22.75 7.46 -1.55
CA ILE A 71 22.07 8.76 -1.70
C ILE A 71 23.05 9.87 -1.30
N PRO A 72 23.52 10.69 -2.25
CA PRO A 72 24.47 11.76 -1.94
C PRO A 72 23.91 12.73 -0.88
N GLY A 73 24.69 12.97 0.17
CA GLY A 73 24.34 13.92 1.22
C GLY A 73 23.34 13.38 2.27
N ILE A 74 22.91 12.14 2.17
CA ILE A 74 22.02 11.49 3.18
C ILE A 74 22.81 10.37 3.86
N ASP A 75 22.90 10.46 5.19
CA ASP A 75 23.46 9.40 6.03
C ASP A 75 22.37 8.38 6.37
N LEU A 76 22.59 7.13 5.95
CA LEU A 76 21.72 5.99 6.23
C LEU A 76 22.30 5.04 7.29
N GLU A 77 23.34 5.43 8.02
CA GLU A 77 23.88 4.64 9.13
C GLU A 77 23.07 4.85 10.42
N GLY A 78 22.51 6.05 10.59
CA GLY A 78 21.65 6.39 11.73
C GLY A 78 20.18 6.04 11.47
N PRO A 79 19.32 6.13 12.51
CA PRO A 79 17.89 5.93 12.35
C PRO A 79 17.28 7.06 11.50
N PHE A 80 16.41 6.69 10.56
CA PHE A 80 15.78 7.64 9.66
C PHE A 80 14.27 7.40 9.51
N CYS A 81 13.56 8.48 9.21
CA CYS A 81 12.18 8.47 8.76
C CYS A 81 12.16 8.51 7.23
N LEU A 82 11.44 7.58 6.63
CA LEU A 82 11.14 7.58 5.21
C LEU A 82 9.85 8.34 4.96
N LYS A 83 9.92 9.46 4.25
CA LYS A 83 8.76 10.19 3.75
C LYS A 83 8.48 9.80 2.30
N TYR A 84 7.26 9.34 2.01
CA TYR A 84 6.78 9.08 0.66
C TYR A 84 5.31 9.48 0.55
N VAL A 85 5.08 10.79 0.41
CA VAL A 85 3.76 11.43 0.31
C VAL A 85 3.61 11.99 -1.10
N LEU A 86 2.77 11.37 -1.91
CA LEU A 86 2.62 11.65 -3.36
C LEU A 86 1.54 12.70 -3.67
N GLY A 87 0.67 13.00 -2.71
CA GLY A 87 -0.32 14.08 -2.81
C GLY A 87 0.26 15.43 -2.46
N ASP A 88 -0.62 16.43 -2.28
CA ASP A 88 -0.21 17.77 -1.86
C ASP A 88 0.54 17.74 -0.54
N ASP A 89 1.66 18.43 -0.48
CA ASP A 89 2.62 18.34 0.62
C ASP A 89 2.21 19.15 1.87
N THR A 90 1.05 18.80 2.43
CA THR A 90 0.56 19.44 3.66
C THR A 90 1.15 18.82 4.94
N ALA A 91 1.81 17.67 4.82
CA ALA A 91 2.33 16.92 5.96
C ALA A 91 3.83 17.14 6.22
N SER A 92 4.59 17.65 5.24
CA SER A 92 6.06 17.73 5.32
C SER A 92 6.58 18.49 6.52
N ALA A 93 6.00 19.63 6.86
CA ALA A 93 6.44 20.41 8.02
C ALA A 93 6.28 19.62 9.34
N LYS A 94 5.15 18.92 9.51
CA LYS A 94 4.89 18.08 10.70
C LYS A 94 5.80 16.85 10.75
N ILE A 95 6.09 16.26 9.60
CA ILE A 95 7.02 15.11 9.50
C ILE A 95 8.43 15.58 9.88
N ALA A 96 8.90 16.69 9.33
CA ALA A 96 10.22 17.24 9.64
C ALA A 96 10.37 17.62 11.12
N GLU A 97 9.35 18.25 11.71
CA GLU A 97 9.31 18.57 13.14
C GLU A 97 9.41 17.30 13.99
N ARG A 98 8.68 16.25 13.63
CA ARG A 98 8.76 14.97 14.30
C ARG A 98 10.15 14.34 14.19
N CYS A 99 10.73 14.31 13.00
CA CYS A 99 12.08 13.79 12.80
C CYS A 99 13.09 14.52 13.68
N GLY A 100 13.02 15.85 13.74
CA GLY A 100 13.89 16.64 14.61
C GLY A 100 13.71 16.32 16.11
N ARG A 101 12.47 16.14 16.56
CA ARG A 101 12.17 15.78 17.95
C ARG A 101 12.66 14.38 18.31
N ASP A 102 12.47 13.43 17.41
CA ASP A 102 12.75 12.00 17.63
C ASP A 102 14.20 11.63 17.23
N GLY A 103 15.01 12.61 16.79
CA GLY A 103 16.42 12.38 16.40
C GLY A 103 16.59 11.54 15.15
N LEU A 104 15.60 11.58 14.23
CA LEU A 104 15.61 10.80 12.99
C LEU A 104 16.15 11.63 11.83
N GLY A 105 16.99 11.03 10.99
CA GLY A 105 17.26 11.56 9.65
C GLY A 105 15.97 11.57 8.83
N LEU A 106 15.85 12.46 7.82
CA LEU A 106 14.72 12.48 6.90
C LEU A 106 15.15 12.09 5.49
N VAL A 107 14.55 11.05 4.96
CA VAL A 107 14.68 10.62 3.56
C VAL A 107 13.36 10.88 2.86
N ASP A 108 13.34 11.86 1.95
CA ASP A 108 12.14 12.24 1.19
C ASP A 108 12.17 11.63 -0.22
N LEU A 109 11.40 10.57 -0.45
CA LEU A 109 11.32 9.90 -1.75
C LEU A 109 10.51 10.65 -2.80
N THR A 110 9.94 11.79 -2.48
CA THR A 110 9.29 12.65 -3.49
C THR A 110 10.30 13.52 -4.23
N ASP A 111 11.55 13.58 -3.76
CA ASP A 111 12.64 14.20 -4.52
C ASP A 111 13.00 13.31 -5.72
N ILE A 112 12.65 13.79 -6.92
CA ILE A 112 12.87 13.09 -8.19
C ILE A 112 14.35 12.93 -8.56
N HIS A 113 15.26 13.59 -7.86
CA HIS A 113 16.70 13.49 -8.07
C HIS A 113 17.35 12.35 -7.27
N LEU A 114 16.60 11.72 -6.37
CA LEU A 114 17.12 10.57 -5.63
C LEU A 114 17.25 9.35 -6.55
N PRO A 115 18.43 8.72 -6.61
CA PRO A 115 18.67 7.52 -7.42
C PRO A 115 18.11 6.28 -6.71
N VAL A 116 16.79 6.18 -6.62
CA VAL A 116 16.10 5.11 -5.90
C VAL A 116 15.23 4.32 -6.88
N GLY A 117 15.59 3.08 -7.11
CA GLY A 117 14.82 2.10 -7.85
C GLY A 117 13.93 1.23 -6.93
N PRO A 118 13.28 0.18 -7.49
CA PRO A 118 12.40 -0.69 -6.70
C PRO A 118 13.12 -1.47 -5.59
N ALA A 119 14.34 -1.93 -5.80
CA ALA A 119 15.12 -2.68 -4.81
C ALA A 119 15.54 -1.77 -3.64
N GLU A 120 15.99 -0.56 -3.95
CA GLU A 120 16.35 0.46 -2.95
C GLU A 120 15.11 0.98 -2.21
N PHE A 121 13.96 1.09 -2.87
CA PHE A 121 12.69 1.43 -2.21
C PHE A 121 12.33 0.41 -1.12
N VAL A 122 12.45 -0.87 -1.43
CA VAL A 122 12.22 -1.95 -0.47
C VAL A 122 13.19 -1.86 0.69
N TRP A 123 14.48 -1.65 0.41
CA TRP A 123 15.52 -1.49 1.42
C TRP A 123 15.24 -0.30 2.35
N LEU A 124 14.88 0.85 1.79
CA LEU A 124 14.59 2.05 2.59
C LEU A 124 13.42 1.85 3.53
N ILE A 125 12.37 1.15 3.11
CA ILE A 125 11.26 0.82 4.00
C ILE A 125 11.73 -0.17 5.08
N HIS A 126 12.42 -1.24 4.68
CA HIS A 126 12.86 -2.28 5.60
C HIS A 126 13.78 -1.75 6.71
N HIS A 127 14.62 -0.76 6.42
CA HIS A 127 15.62 -0.23 7.36
C HIS A 127 15.20 1.09 8.02
N SER A 128 14.04 1.65 7.68
CA SER A 128 13.53 2.87 8.31
C SER A 128 13.10 2.65 9.76
N ALA A 129 13.27 3.66 10.59
CA ALA A 129 12.70 3.71 11.94
C ALA A 129 11.21 4.11 11.93
N LEU A 130 10.78 4.85 10.90
CA LEU A 130 9.41 5.31 10.70
C LEU A 130 9.15 5.50 9.21
N VAL A 131 7.98 5.12 8.72
CA VAL A 131 7.49 5.43 7.37
C VAL A 131 6.30 6.38 7.45
N CYS A 132 6.40 7.53 6.80
CA CYS A 132 5.33 8.50 6.65
C CYS A 132 4.88 8.54 5.18
N THR A 133 3.65 8.09 4.89
CA THR A 133 3.26 7.88 3.49
C THR A 133 1.76 8.00 3.23
N ASP A 134 1.40 8.31 1.99
CA ASP A 134 0.06 8.14 1.40
C ASP A 134 0.06 7.04 0.32
N SER A 135 1.16 6.30 0.19
CA SER A 135 1.33 5.23 -0.79
C SER A 135 0.86 3.89 -0.25
N PHE A 136 0.00 3.23 -1.01
CA PHE A 136 -0.45 1.88 -0.70
C PHE A 136 0.72 0.88 -0.58
N HIS A 137 1.65 0.88 -1.53
CA HIS A 137 2.76 -0.07 -1.50
C HIS A 137 3.77 0.21 -0.38
N ALA A 138 4.01 1.49 -0.04
CA ALA A 138 4.84 1.80 1.12
C ALA A 138 4.22 1.26 2.42
N THR A 139 2.88 1.36 2.56
CA THR A 139 2.15 0.77 3.68
C THR A 139 2.24 -0.77 3.67
N VAL A 140 2.06 -1.40 2.51
CA VAL A 140 2.17 -2.87 2.39
C VAL A 140 3.56 -3.36 2.79
N PHE A 141 4.63 -2.74 2.31
CA PHE A 141 6.00 -3.11 2.70
C PHE A 141 6.29 -2.80 4.19
N SER A 142 5.74 -1.71 4.73
CA SER A 142 5.84 -1.43 6.17
C SER A 142 5.20 -2.54 7.01
N LEU A 143 4.03 -3.05 6.59
CA LEU A 143 3.38 -4.19 7.22
C LEU A 143 4.24 -5.46 7.11
N LEU A 144 4.74 -5.79 5.92
CA LEU A 144 5.55 -6.98 5.68
C LEU A 144 6.84 -6.99 6.53
N PHE A 145 7.49 -5.84 6.67
CA PHE A 145 8.73 -5.72 7.45
C PHE A 145 8.53 -5.30 8.91
N HIS A 146 7.28 -5.25 9.39
CA HIS A 146 6.94 -4.80 10.75
C HIS A 146 7.56 -3.44 11.09
N ARG A 147 7.52 -2.49 10.14
CA ARG A 147 8.03 -1.15 10.36
C ARG A 147 6.95 -0.21 10.86
N PRO A 148 7.27 0.66 11.81
CA PRO A 148 6.39 1.75 12.21
C PRO A 148 6.00 2.59 11.02
N PHE A 149 4.71 2.91 10.87
CA PHE A 149 4.23 3.75 9.77
C PHE A 149 3.05 4.63 10.16
N VAL A 150 2.89 5.73 9.41
CA VAL A 150 1.74 6.62 9.49
C VAL A 150 1.19 6.81 8.08
N ILE A 151 -0.11 6.54 7.91
CA ILE A 151 -0.80 6.76 6.64
C ILE A 151 -1.44 8.15 6.64
N TYR A 152 -1.12 8.95 5.64
CA TYR A 152 -1.75 10.24 5.38
C TYR A 152 -2.85 10.08 4.35
N GLU A 153 -3.92 10.87 4.47
CA GLU A 153 -4.89 10.99 3.38
C GLU A 153 -4.27 11.77 2.23
N ARG A 154 -4.29 11.19 1.03
CA ARG A 154 -3.83 11.88 -0.16
C ARG A 154 -4.68 13.10 -0.43
N GLN A 155 -4.06 14.27 -0.51
CA GLN A 155 -4.69 15.53 -0.85
C GLN A 155 -4.45 15.85 -2.33
N GLY A 156 -5.30 16.74 -2.90
CA GLY A 156 -5.17 17.18 -4.29
C GLY A 156 -5.98 16.36 -5.29
N ASN A 157 -5.76 16.63 -6.58
CA ASN A 157 -6.51 16.04 -7.70
C ASN A 157 -6.09 14.61 -8.06
N ALA A 158 -5.09 14.04 -7.41
CA ALA A 158 -4.71 12.64 -7.58
C ALA A 158 -5.80 11.75 -6.96
N GLY A 159 -6.56 11.06 -7.80
CA GLY A 159 -7.78 10.30 -7.45
C GLY A 159 -7.76 9.59 -6.10
N ASN A 160 -8.91 9.53 -5.49
CA ASN A 160 -9.10 8.96 -4.15
C ASN A 160 -8.64 7.49 -4.11
N MET A 161 -7.52 7.25 -3.42
CA MET A 161 -6.93 5.93 -3.24
C MET A 161 -7.43 5.24 -1.96
N SER A 162 -8.44 5.81 -1.28
CA SER A 162 -8.93 5.36 0.02
C SER A 162 -9.44 3.91 -0.01
N SER A 163 -10.06 3.47 -1.10
CA SER A 163 -10.62 2.11 -1.23
C SER A 163 -9.59 0.99 -0.97
N ARG A 164 -8.32 1.22 -1.31
CA ARG A 164 -7.24 0.26 -1.04
C ARG A 164 -6.90 0.19 0.44
N PHE A 165 -6.85 1.34 1.09
CA PHE A 165 -6.63 1.39 2.53
C PHE A 165 -7.84 0.86 3.30
N ASP A 166 -9.07 1.10 2.81
CA ASP A 166 -10.28 0.53 3.38
C ASP A 166 -10.26 -1.01 3.29
N THR A 167 -9.73 -1.56 2.19
CA THR A 167 -9.52 -3.00 2.05
C THR A 167 -8.47 -3.52 3.03
N LEU A 168 -7.31 -2.86 3.16
CA LEU A 168 -6.29 -3.24 4.15
C LEU A 168 -6.83 -3.15 5.57
N HIS A 169 -7.62 -2.11 5.87
CA HIS A 169 -8.27 -1.99 7.17
C HIS A 169 -9.23 -3.17 7.44
N ALA A 170 -10.09 -3.49 6.48
CA ALA A 170 -11.04 -4.60 6.62
C ALA A 170 -10.35 -5.97 6.76
N LEU A 171 -9.18 -6.14 6.12
CA LEU A 171 -8.42 -7.38 6.19
C LEU A 171 -7.55 -7.48 7.46
N PHE A 172 -6.97 -6.37 7.94
CA PHE A 172 -5.90 -6.39 8.93
C PHE A 172 -6.04 -5.38 10.08
N GLY A 173 -7.12 -4.64 10.16
CA GLY A 173 -7.37 -3.72 11.27
C GLY A 173 -6.43 -2.49 11.36
N ILE A 174 -5.83 -2.04 10.25
CA ILE A 174 -4.77 -1.01 10.26
C ILE A 174 -5.24 0.44 10.44
N ASN A 175 -6.52 0.67 10.71
CA ASN A 175 -7.11 2.02 10.75
C ASN A 175 -6.52 2.95 11.82
N SER A 176 -5.95 2.37 12.89
CA SER A 176 -5.30 3.12 13.96
C SER A 176 -4.06 3.90 13.51
N ASN A 177 -3.50 3.53 12.35
CA ASN A 177 -2.29 4.13 11.78
C ASN A 177 -2.58 5.27 10.78
N ARG A 178 -3.87 5.56 10.51
CA ARG A 178 -4.23 6.69 9.63
C ARG A 178 -4.20 8.00 10.41
N ALA A 179 -3.45 8.98 9.90
CA ALA A 179 -3.53 10.35 10.37
C ALA A 179 -4.83 10.97 9.83
N GLY A 180 -5.73 11.40 10.69
CA GLY A 180 -6.88 12.20 10.27
C GLY A 180 -6.46 13.58 9.75
N LYS A 181 -7.38 14.30 9.08
CA LYS A 181 -7.12 15.61 8.50
C LYS A 181 -6.49 16.63 9.45
N ASP A 182 -6.74 16.48 10.76
CA ASP A 182 -6.28 17.42 11.79
C ASP A 182 -5.38 16.80 12.86
N CYS A 183 -5.05 15.51 12.78
CA CYS A 183 -4.32 14.83 13.85
C CYS A 183 -3.20 13.96 13.33
N PHE A 184 -2.01 14.39 13.64
CA PHE A 184 -0.88 13.52 13.92
C PHE A 184 -1.22 12.75 15.21
N ARG A 185 -1.97 11.67 15.13
CA ARG A 185 -2.14 10.81 16.29
C ARG A 185 -0.88 9.98 16.46
N GLU A 186 -0.13 10.29 17.49
CA GLU A 186 1.14 9.65 17.90
C GLU A 186 1.02 8.16 18.27
N ARG A 187 -0.04 7.49 17.90
CA ARG A 187 -0.15 6.05 18.11
C ARG A 187 0.51 5.33 16.94
N CYS A 188 1.85 5.43 16.92
CA CYS A 188 2.68 4.48 16.20
C CYS A 188 2.63 3.14 16.93
N VAL A 189 2.24 2.10 16.27
CA VAL A 189 2.75 0.74 16.21
C VAL A 189 3.04 -0.03 17.50
N ASP A 190 3.27 0.56 18.64
CA ASP A 190 3.50 -0.18 19.88
C ASP A 190 2.29 -1.02 20.34
N GLU A 191 1.11 -0.75 19.76
CA GLU A 191 -0.15 -1.44 20.05
C GLU A 191 -0.67 -2.26 18.86
N PHE A 192 0.08 -2.39 17.74
CA PHE A 192 -0.39 -3.19 16.59
C PHE A 192 -0.16 -4.67 16.86
N ASP A 193 -1.20 -5.49 16.71
CA ASP A 193 -1.10 -6.95 16.88
C ASP A 193 -0.39 -7.59 15.68
N TRP A 194 0.93 -7.55 15.69
CA TRP A 194 1.77 -8.18 14.67
C TRP A 194 1.55 -9.68 14.57
N THR A 195 1.31 -10.36 15.71
CA THR A 195 1.06 -11.81 15.71
C THR A 195 -0.26 -12.14 15.04
N GLY A 196 -1.31 -11.37 15.34
CA GLY A 196 -2.58 -11.50 14.66
C GLY A 196 -2.48 -11.20 13.18
N PHE A 197 -1.78 -10.13 12.82
CA PHE A 197 -1.53 -9.75 11.43
C PHE A 197 -0.84 -10.87 10.64
N GLU A 198 0.25 -11.46 11.14
CA GLU A 198 0.98 -12.55 10.46
C GLU A 198 0.09 -13.77 10.22
N ARG A 199 -0.71 -14.14 11.20
CA ARG A 199 -1.65 -15.26 11.05
C ARG A 199 -2.68 -14.98 9.95
N GLU A 200 -3.31 -13.82 9.98
CA GLU A 200 -4.28 -13.39 8.97
C GLU A 200 -3.65 -13.28 7.57
N LEU A 201 -2.43 -12.73 7.50
CA LEU A 201 -1.69 -12.60 6.25
C LEU A 201 -1.42 -13.97 5.63
N GLU A 202 -0.96 -14.94 6.43
CA GLU A 202 -0.65 -16.28 5.94
C GLU A 202 -1.91 -17.00 5.45
N GLU A 203 -3.03 -16.89 6.16
CA GLU A 203 -4.31 -17.45 5.74
C GLU A 203 -4.76 -16.86 4.39
N LYS A 204 -4.74 -15.53 4.28
CA LYS A 204 -5.15 -14.84 3.04
C LYS A 204 -4.18 -15.04 1.89
N ARG A 205 -2.90 -15.22 2.16
CA ARG A 205 -1.88 -15.58 1.16
C ARG A 205 -2.18 -16.96 0.59
N ASN A 206 -2.42 -17.94 1.44
CA ASN A 206 -2.74 -19.30 1.04
C ASN A 206 -4.03 -19.35 0.21
N ASP A 207 -5.08 -18.64 0.63
CA ASP A 207 -6.34 -18.52 -0.10
C ASP A 207 -6.15 -17.86 -1.48
N SER A 208 -5.38 -16.78 -1.56
CA SER A 208 -5.09 -16.08 -2.81
C SER A 208 -4.26 -16.93 -3.79
N VAL A 209 -3.25 -17.64 -3.28
CA VAL A 209 -2.42 -18.55 -4.09
C VAL A 209 -3.23 -19.75 -4.56
N ALA A 210 -4.08 -20.32 -3.72
CA ALA A 210 -4.96 -21.42 -4.10
C ALA A 210 -5.93 -21.00 -5.23
N TRP A 211 -6.52 -19.81 -5.11
CA TRP A 211 -7.37 -19.25 -6.18
C TRP A 211 -6.59 -19.07 -7.48
N LEU A 212 -5.40 -18.47 -7.42
CA LEU A 212 -4.57 -18.25 -8.61
C LEU A 212 -4.20 -19.56 -9.30
N ARG A 213 -3.81 -20.58 -8.53
CA ARG A 213 -3.51 -21.93 -9.07
C ARG A 213 -4.71 -22.56 -9.74
N ALA A 214 -5.90 -22.45 -9.13
CA ALA A 214 -7.13 -22.98 -9.72
C ALA A 214 -7.48 -22.24 -11.03
N ALA A 215 -7.36 -20.90 -11.07
CA ALA A 215 -7.59 -20.12 -12.27
C ALA A 215 -6.62 -20.49 -13.40
N LEU A 216 -5.33 -20.69 -13.10
CA LEU A 216 -4.33 -21.11 -14.09
C LEU A 216 -4.55 -22.56 -14.59
N ALA A 217 -5.02 -23.45 -13.74
CA ALA A 217 -5.32 -24.84 -14.13
C ALA A 217 -6.58 -24.96 -15.00
N SER A 218 -7.38 -23.91 -15.07
CA SER A 218 -8.61 -23.85 -15.87
C SER A 218 -8.39 -23.30 -17.29
N LEU A 219 -7.17 -22.86 -17.62
CA LEU A 219 -6.77 -22.40 -18.96
C LEU A 219 -6.42 -23.58 -19.87
#